data_7aa6f2f2206478af15a922d10264df11
#
_entry.id   7aa6f2f2206478af15a922d10264df11
#
_cell.length_a   1.000
_cell.length_b   1.000
_cell.length_c   1.000
_cell.angle_alpha   90.00
_cell.angle_beta   90.00
_cell.angle_gamma   90.00
#
_symmetry.space_group_name_H-M   'P 1'
#
loop_
_entity.id
_entity.type
_entity.pdbx_description
1 polymer ?
#
loop_
_entity_poly.entity_id
_entity_poly.type
_entity_poly.pdbx_seq_one_letter_code
_entity_poly.pdbx_strand_id
1 'polypeptide(L)'
;MHSMANQGSPIRPEASGGHPTGVAVPPTPHTLPASLLLHLGPGLVVGAAYLALIPAARAVGLPSAAAIGAQALLVTGPLMIGILKVSSRRRRPGEPTIALRRVPTVAATLGWAMVIICAAAAAFLLTRPVTAWLERTLFQNWPDSWKPQLGTAGGYSESALLWTAVLVLVGSVLIAPAVEEAYFRGFLLPRMPARLGRTAPLAHTVLFAFYHVWTLWLTPTRILAVLPLTYITLRTRSVLPAMVAHIVLNLIDVVVIIAFVIRPG
;
A
#
# COMPACT_ATOMS: atom_id res chain seq x y z
N MET A 1 3.13 66.60 59.94
CA MET A 1 2.34 66.41 58.74
C MET A 1 3.20 65.75 57.71
N HIS A 2 3.21 64.43 57.61
CA HIS A 2 4.00 63.65 56.62
C HIS A 2 3.04 62.89 55.71
N SER A 3 3.06 63.29 54.43
CA SER A 3 2.37 62.61 53.37
C SER A 3 3.26 61.48 52.90
N MET A 4 2.80 60.23 53.06
CA MET A 4 3.45 59.06 52.47
C MET A 4 2.89 58.84 51.07
N ALA A 5 3.75 59.05 50.07
CA ALA A 5 3.48 58.74 48.69
C ALA A 5 3.59 57.21 48.52
N ASN A 6 2.48 56.57 48.09
CA ASN A 6 2.39 55.14 47.73
C ASN A 6 2.93 54.99 46.30
N GLN A 7 4.12 54.38 46.13
CA GLN A 7 4.68 53.99 44.83
C GLN A 7 4.11 52.65 44.42
N GLY A 8 3.10 52.67 43.55
CA GLY A 8 2.59 51.48 42.86
C GLY A 8 3.63 50.92 41.90
N SER A 9 4.09 49.72 42.15
CA SER A 9 4.93 48.95 41.20
C SER A 9 4.18 48.70 39.88
N PRO A 10 4.82 48.85 38.73
CA PRO A 10 4.19 48.52 37.44
C PRO A 10 4.02 46.99 37.33
N ILE A 11 2.79 46.59 37.18
CA ILE A 11 2.42 45.21 36.81
C ILE A 11 3.00 44.92 35.43
N ARG A 12 4.01 44.05 35.35
CA ARG A 12 4.48 43.50 34.06
C ARG A 12 3.32 42.65 33.49
N PRO A 13 2.91 42.86 32.23
CA PRO A 13 2.00 41.91 31.59
C PRO A 13 2.71 40.57 31.45
N GLU A 14 2.16 39.52 32.09
CA GLU A 14 2.53 38.15 31.81
C GLU A 14 2.41 37.93 30.31
N ALA A 15 3.53 37.61 29.66
CA ALA A 15 3.53 37.15 28.31
C ALA A 15 2.72 35.81 28.30
N SER A 16 1.46 35.92 27.89
CA SER A 16 0.63 34.76 27.58
C SER A 16 1.41 33.92 26.57
N GLY A 17 1.98 32.82 27.07
CA GLY A 17 2.61 31.81 26.25
C GLY A 17 1.59 31.22 25.28
N GLY A 18 1.38 31.93 24.17
CA GLY A 18 0.65 31.43 23.03
C GLY A 18 1.38 30.17 22.56
N HIS A 19 0.81 29.01 22.88
CA HIS A 19 1.20 27.77 22.17
C HIS A 19 1.11 28.10 20.68
N PRO A 20 2.20 27.94 19.90
CA PRO A 20 2.11 28.14 18.48
C PRO A 20 1.08 27.11 17.99
N THR A 21 -0.07 27.58 17.51
CA THR A 21 -1.02 26.76 16.76
C THR A 21 -0.25 26.26 15.55
N GLY A 22 0.30 25.06 15.69
CA GLY A 22 1.20 24.48 14.70
C GLY A 22 0.45 24.30 13.39
N VAL A 23 0.57 25.27 12.50
CA VAL A 23 0.10 25.15 11.12
C VAL A 23 0.81 23.95 10.53
N ALA A 24 0.04 22.90 10.22
CA ALA A 24 0.61 21.68 9.66
C ALA A 24 1.33 22.01 8.34
N VAL A 25 2.64 21.76 8.32
CA VAL A 25 3.47 22.00 7.12
C VAL A 25 3.00 21.02 6.02
N PRO A 26 2.58 21.54 4.85
CA PRO A 26 2.14 20.65 3.77
C PRO A 26 3.32 19.84 3.21
N PRO A 27 3.06 18.63 2.72
CA PRO A 27 4.09 17.80 2.09
C PRO A 27 4.69 18.48 0.86
N THR A 28 6.02 18.40 0.73
CA THR A 28 6.73 18.94 -0.44
C THR A 28 6.48 18.03 -1.66
N PRO A 29 5.93 18.53 -2.78
CA PRO A 29 5.71 17.74 -3.99
C PRO A 29 7.03 17.20 -4.56
N HIS A 30 6.99 15.98 -5.07
CA HIS A 30 8.10 15.37 -5.82
C HIS A 30 8.19 15.97 -7.23
N THR A 31 9.38 15.95 -7.81
CA THR A 31 9.53 16.11 -9.26
C THR A 31 8.95 14.89 -9.99
N LEU A 32 8.63 15.01 -11.30
CA LEU A 32 8.10 13.86 -12.04
C LEU A 32 9.07 12.68 -12.07
N PRO A 33 10.38 12.85 -12.38
CA PRO A 33 11.32 11.73 -12.36
C PRO A 33 11.41 11.06 -10.98
N ALA A 34 11.44 11.84 -9.89
CA ALA A 34 11.44 11.30 -8.53
C ALA A 34 10.15 10.52 -8.23
N SER A 35 8.99 11.04 -8.66
CA SER A 35 7.70 10.35 -8.49
C SER A 35 7.67 9.03 -9.26
N LEU A 36 8.12 9.00 -10.51
CA LEU A 36 8.21 7.77 -11.31
C LEU A 36 9.16 6.76 -10.66
N LEU A 37 10.35 7.18 -10.24
CA LEU A 37 11.33 6.31 -9.60
C LEU A 37 10.78 5.72 -8.30
N LEU A 38 10.14 6.53 -7.47
CA LEU A 38 9.59 6.08 -6.18
C LEU A 38 8.34 5.20 -6.33
N HIS A 39 7.57 5.32 -7.43
CA HIS A 39 6.44 4.43 -7.69
C HIS A 39 6.89 3.11 -8.33
N LEU A 40 7.75 3.15 -9.35
CA LEU A 40 8.06 1.99 -10.17
C LEU A 40 9.33 1.25 -9.72
N GLY A 41 10.32 1.97 -9.18
CA GLY A 41 11.58 1.39 -8.72
C GLY A 41 11.40 0.27 -7.69
N PRO A 42 10.61 0.49 -6.62
CA PRO A 42 10.29 -0.60 -5.69
C PRO A 42 9.63 -1.80 -6.37
N GLY A 43 8.77 -1.60 -7.36
CA GLY A 43 8.13 -2.67 -8.12
C GLY A 43 9.12 -3.54 -8.88
N LEU A 44 10.14 -2.94 -9.49
CA LEU A 44 11.20 -3.68 -10.17
C LEU A 44 12.01 -4.53 -9.18
N VAL A 45 12.37 -3.97 -8.02
CA VAL A 45 13.11 -4.69 -6.97
C VAL A 45 12.28 -5.85 -6.41
N VAL A 46 11.01 -5.59 -6.11
CA VAL A 46 10.06 -6.59 -5.58
C VAL A 46 9.80 -7.69 -6.60
N GLY A 47 9.60 -7.34 -7.87
CA GLY A 47 9.42 -8.31 -8.96
C GLY A 47 10.65 -9.19 -9.17
N ALA A 48 11.84 -8.60 -9.20
CA ALA A 48 13.08 -9.35 -9.31
C ALA A 48 13.29 -10.30 -8.12
N ALA A 49 13.03 -9.82 -6.89
CA ALA A 49 13.10 -10.64 -5.69
C ALA A 49 12.09 -11.80 -5.71
N TYR A 50 10.84 -11.53 -6.15
CA TYR A 50 9.84 -12.56 -6.32
C TYR A 50 10.31 -13.67 -7.26
N LEU A 51 10.82 -13.30 -8.45
CA LEU A 51 11.32 -14.27 -9.43
C LEU A 51 12.52 -15.07 -8.90
N ALA A 52 13.43 -14.42 -8.15
CA ALA A 52 14.58 -15.08 -7.54
C ALA A 52 14.19 -16.05 -6.40
N LEU A 53 13.10 -15.77 -5.68
CA LEU A 53 12.63 -16.61 -4.58
C LEU A 53 11.82 -17.84 -5.04
N ILE A 54 11.28 -17.86 -6.26
CA ILE A 54 10.55 -19.03 -6.79
C ILE A 54 11.41 -20.30 -6.79
N PRO A 55 12.61 -20.33 -7.41
CA PRO A 55 13.45 -21.52 -7.37
C PRO A 55 13.90 -21.86 -5.96
N ALA A 56 14.15 -20.89 -5.10
CA ALA A 56 14.53 -21.13 -3.71
C ALA A 56 13.37 -21.80 -2.92
N ALA A 57 12.14 -21.34 -3.08
CA ALA A 57 10.97 -21.96 -2.46
C ALA A 57 10.83 -23.43 -2.91
N ARG A 58 10.96 -23.69 -4.21
CA ARG A 58 10.90 -25.05 -4.75
C ARG A 58 12.01 -25.96 -4.25
N ALA A 59 13.23 -25.43 -4.13
CA ALA A 59 14.38 -26.19 -3.64
C ALA A 59 14.19 -26.69 -2.19
N VAL A 60 13.38 -25.99 -1.39
CA VAL A 60 13.00 -26.42 -0.03
C VAL A 60 11.62 -27.09 0.03
N GLY A 61 11.08 -27.50 -1.11
CA GLY A 61 9.82 -28.24 -1.18
C GLY A 61 8.54 -27.40 -0.96
N LEU A 62 8.61 -26.09 -1.10
CA LEU A 62 7.45 -25.21 -0.97
C LEU A 62 6.83 -24.86 -2.33
N PRO A 63 5.50 -24.67 -2.41
CA PRO A 63 4.84 -24.09 -3.58
C PRO A 63 5.42 -22.73 -3.97
N SER A 64 5.36 -22.38 -5.28
CA SER A 64 5.83 -21.05 -5.75
C SER A 64 5.07 -19.87 -5.12
N ALA A 65 3.84 -20.09 -4.65
CA ALA A 65 3.09 -19.11 -3.88
C ALA A 65 3.80 -18.66 -2.60
N ALA A 66 4.63 -19.51 -1.99
CA ALA A 66 5.43 -19.13 -0.82
C ALA A 66 6.38 -17.96 -1.12
N ALA A 67 6.87 -17.87 -2.37
CA ALA A 67 7.78 -16.80 -2.78
C ALA A 67 7.12 -15.42 -2.68
N ILE A 68 5.80 -15.29 -2.94
CA ILE A 68 5.11 -14.00 -2.84
C ILE A 68 4.97 -13.53 -1.38
N GLY A 69 4.73 -14.45 -0.46
CA GLY A 69 4.71 -14.14 0.98
C GLY A 69 6.11 -13.82 1.52
N ALA A 70 7.10 -14.63 1.13
CA ALA A 70 8.48 -14.43 1.53
C ALA A 70 9.06 -13.08 1.03
N GLN A 71 8.83 -12.73 -0.25
CA GLN A 71 9.28 -11.44 -0.77
C GLN A 71 8.62 -10.26 -0.07
N ALA A 72 7.33 -10.38 0.34
CA ALA A 72 6.63 -9.34 1.07
C ALA A 72 7.30 -9.04 2.42
N LEU A 73 7.73 -10.08 3.13
CA LEU A 73 8.42 -9.97 4.42
C LEU A 73 9.87 -9.50 4.26
N LEU A 74 10.61 -10.09 3.33
CA LEU A 74 12.05 -9.92 3.21
C LEU A 74 12.45 -8.70 2.37
N VAL A 75 11.58 -8.26 1.47
CA VAL A 75 11.90 -7.19 0.51
C VAL A 75 10.91 -6.04 0.56
N THR A 76 9.60 -6.26 0.31
CA THR A 76 8.62 -5.17 0.25
C THR A 76 8.57 -4.37 1.54
N GLY A 77 8.39 -5.06 2.68
CA GLY A 77 8.35 -4.43 3.99
C GLY A 77 9.61 -3.63 4.30
N PRO A 78 10.80 -4.26 4.35
CA PRO A 78 12.07 -3.58 4.63
C PRO A 78 12.38 -2.44 3.66
N LEU A 79 12.16 -2.62 2.36
CA LEU A 79 12.43 -1.61 1.33
C LEU A 79 11.58 -0.36 1.55
N MET A 80 10.26 -0.51 1.66
CA MET A 80 9.36 0.63 1.82
C MET A 80 9.56 1.33 3.16
N ILE A 81 9.73 0.58 4.25
CA ILE A 81 10.07 1.16 5.56
C ILE A 81 11.42 1.88 5.49
N GLY A 82 12.41 1.33 4.80
CA GLY A 82 13.71 1.95 4.59
C GLY A 82 13.59 3.28 3.85
N ILE A 83 12.83 3.33 2.74
CA ILE A 83 12.58 4.56 1.99
C ILE A 83 11.84 5.60 2.88
N LEU A 84 10.82 5.18 3.63
CA LEU A 84 10.11 6.05 4.55
C LEU A 84 11.04 6.63 5.63
N LYS A 85 11.93 5.82 6.22
CA LYS A 85 12.91 6.26 7.23
C LYS A 85 13.92 7.25 6.63
N VAL A 86 14.50 6.95 5.45
CA VAL A 86 15.42 7.86 4.77
C VAL A 86 14.73 9.17 4.41
N SER A 87 13.52 9.09 3.85
CA SER A 87 12.71 10.27 3.52
C SER A 87 12.36 11.08 4.76
N SER A 88 12.13 10.43 5.91
CA SER A 88 11.83 11.13 7.17
C SER A 88 12.99 12.00 7.67
N ARG A 89 14.23 11.60 7.42
CA ARG A 89 15.43 12.33 7.83
C ARG A 89 15.75 13.54 6.93
N ARG A 90 15.24 13.56 5.69
CA ARG A 90 15.54 14.58 4.66
C ARG A 90 14.45 15.64 4.51
N ARG A 91 13.39 15.59 5.32
CA ARG A 91 12.24 16.50 5.24
C ARG A 91 12.46 17.81 6.00
N ARG A 92 11.61 18.79 5.65
CA ARG A 92 11.57 20.06 6.39
C ARG A 92 11.07 19.81 7.82
N PRO A 93 11.56 20.57 8.81
CA PRO A 93 11.00 20.51 10.16
C PRO A 93 9.48 20.69 10.14
N GLY A 94 8.75 19.81 10.86
CA GLY A 94 7.29 19.85 10.91
C GLY A 94 6.55 19.18 9.75
N GLU A 95 7.23 18.78 8.65
CA GLU A 95 6.60 18.06 7.55
C GLU A 95 6.34 16.57 7.92
N PRO A 96 5.09 16.06 7.86
CA PRO A 96 4.80 14.67 8.23
C PRO A 96 5.31 13.68 7.17
N THR A 97 5.83 12.50 7.58
CA THR A 97 6.16 11.41 6.65
C THR A 97 4.90 10.89 5.98
N ILE A 98 3.95 10.50 6.82
CA ILE A 98 2.62 10.07 6.41
C ILE A 98 1.69 11.25 6.63
N ALA A 99 1.24 11.88 5.54
CA ALA A 99 0.43 13.08 5.60
C ALA A 99 -1.07 12.79 5.82
N LEU A 100 -1.57 11.67 5.26
CA LEU A 100 -2.98 11.27 5.36
C LEU A 100 -3.17 10.30 6.54
N ARG A 101 -3.08 10.83 7.75
CA ARG A 101 -3.04 10.05 9.01
C ARG A 101 -4.20 10.29 9.97
N ARG A 102 -5.30 10.91 9.50
CA ARG A 102 -6.50 11.06 10.34
C ARG A 102 -6.99 9.68 10.77
N VAL A 103 -7.43 9.55 12.01
CA VAL A 103 -8.05 8.32 12.53
C VAL A 103 -9.57 8.52 12.54
N PRO A 104 -10.32 7.94 11.57
CA PRO A 104 -11.77 7.95 11.58
C PRO A 104 -12.30 7.05 12.69
N THR A 105 -13.60 7.14 12.99
CA THR A 105 -14.25 6.14 13.85
C THR A 105 -14.19 4.75 13.21
N VAL A 106 -14.27 3.70 14.03
CA VAL A 106 -14.28 2.31 13.54
C VAL A 106 -15.41 2.10 12.52
N ALA A 107 -16.63 2.58 12.83
CA ALA A 107 -17.77 2.47 11.93
C ALA A 107 -17.51 3.17 10.57
N ALA A 108 -16.94 4.37 10.58
CA ALA A 108 -16.59 5.08 9.34
C ALA A 108 -15.49 4.35 8.56
N THR A 109 -14.48 3.80 9.26
CA THR A 109 -13.41 3.02 8.63
C THR A 109 -13.96 1.78 7.93
N LEU A 110 -14.79 1.00 8.62
CA LEU A 110 -15.43 -0.21 8.06
C LEU A 110 -16.42 0.13 6.94
N GLY A 111 -17.22 1.18 7.09
CA GLY A 111 -18.16 1.62 6.04
C GLY A 111 -17.43 2.01 4.75
N TRP A 112 -16.36 2.80 4.82
CA TRP A 112 -15.56 3.16 3.66
C TRP A 112 -14.79 1.96 3.09
N ALA A 113 -14.27 1.07 3.94
CA ALA A 113 -13.62 -0.16 3.49
C ALA A 113 -14.60 -1.04 2.70
N MET A 114 -15.84 -1.18 3.15
CA MET A 114 -16.87 -1.93 2.42
C MET A 114 -17.17 -1.31 1.05
N VAL A 115 -17.28 0.01 0.95
CA VAL A 115 -17.47 0.69 -0.36
C VAL A 115 -16.29 0.36 -1.30
N ILE A 116 -15.06 0.39 -0.79
CA ILE A 116 -13.86 0.04 -1.57
C ILE A 116 -13.95 -1.43 -2.04
N ILE A 117 -14.27 -2.36 -1.14
CA ILE A 117 -14.35 -3.79 -1.44
C ILE A 117 -15.40 -4.07 -2.52
N CYS A 118 -16.59 -3.48 -2.40
CA CYS A 118 -17.65 -3.63 -3.40
C CYS A 118 -17.23 -3.07 -4.77
N ALA A 119 -16.58 -1.90 -4.78
CA ALA A 119 -16.10 -1.29 -6.01
C ALA A 119 -14.96 -2.13 -6.65
N ALA A 120 -14.04 -2.67 -5.85
CA ALA A 120 -13.00 -3.56 -6.32
C ALA A 120 -13.59 -4.87 -6.89
N ALA A 121 -14.55 -5.50 -6.21
CA ALA A 121 -15.23 -6.69 -6.69
C ALA A 121 -15.91 -6.43 -8.05
N ALA A 122 -16.61 -5.30 -8.20
CA ALA A 122 -17.18 -4.89 -9.48
C ALA A 122 -16.09 -4.70 -10.56
N ALA A 123 -14.95 -4.09 -10.23
CA ALA A 123 -13.84 -3.91 -11.15
C ALA A 123 -13.29 -5.28 -11.62
N PHE A 124 -13.09 -6.23 -10.72
CA PHE A 124 -12.66 -7.60 -11.08
C PHE A 124 -13.64 -8.29 -12.04
N LEU A 125 -14.94 -8.21 -11.76
CA LEU A 125 -15.97 -8.81 -12.62
C LEU A 125 -16.00 -8.15 -14.01
N LEU A 126 -16.00 -6.83 -14.06
CA LEU A 126 -16.10 -6.07 -15.32
C LEU A 126 -14.85 -6.23 -16.21
N THR A 127 -13.66 -6.33 -15.61
CA THR A 127 -12.41 -6.42 -16.36
C THR A 127 -11.96 -7.85 -16.68
N ARG A 128 -12.64 -8.86 -16.13
CA ARG A 128 -12.30 -10.27 -16.35
C ARG A 128 -12.07 -10.64 -17.82
N PRO A 129 -12.92 -10.26 -18.78
CA PRO A 129 -12.70 -10.56 -20.21
C PRO A 129 -11.42 -9.93 -20.74
N VAL A 130 -11.15 -8.65 -20.37
CA VAL A 130 -9.95 -7.92 -20.82
C VAL A 130 -8.69 -8.54 -20.22
N THR A 131 -8.70 -8.85 -18.93
CA THR A 131 -7.58 -9.50 -18.25
C THR A 131 -7.26 -10.86 -18.87
N ALA A 132 -8.28 -11.69 -19.09
CA ALA A 132 -8.12 -12.99 -19.72
C ALA A 132 -7.63 -12.87 -21.18
N TRP A 133 -8.04 -11.85 -21.90
CA TRP A 133 -7.54 -11.56 -23.26
C TRP A 133 -6.06 -11.15 -23.22
N LEU A 134 -5.69 -10.21 -22.33
CA LEU A 134 -4.29 -9.80 -22.15
C LEU A 134 -3.38 -10.98 -21.83
N GLU A 135 -3.81 -11.82 -20.88
CA GLU A 135 -3.03 -12.98 -20.47
C GLU A 135 -2.81 -13.98 -21.62
N ARG A 136 -3.84 -14.24 -22.42
CA ARG A 136 -3.77 -15.20 -23.53
C ARG A 136 -3.09 -14.65 -24.78
N THR A 137 -3.01 -13.33 -24.97
CA THR A 137 -2.45 -12.73 -26.20
C THR A 137 -1.10 -12.08 -25.99
N LEU A 138 -0.99 -11.18 -25.05
CA LEU A 138 0.24 -10.42 -24.81
C LEU A 138 1.19 -11.10 -23.81
N PHE A 139 0.64 -11.87 -22.88
CA PHE A 139 1.39 -12.54 -21.82
C PHE A 139 1.36 -14.08 -21.93
N GLN A 140 0.97 -14.62 -23.11
CA GLN A 140 0.92 -16.08 -23.36
C GLN A 140 2.27 -16.77 -23.15
N ASN A 141 3.38 -16.09 -23.43
CA ASN A 141 4.74 -16.60 -23.26
C ASN A 141 5.31 -16.35 -21.86
N TRP A 142 4.51 -15.75 -20.93
CA TRP A 142 4.93 -15.58 -19.55
C TRP A 142 4.99 -16.96 -18.90
N PRO A 143 6.15 -17.38 -18.36
CA PRO A 143 6.27 -18.72 -17.83
C PRO A 143 5.25 -19.00 -16.73
N ASP A 144 4.52 -20.10 -16.81
CA ASP A 144 3.56 -20.49 -15.76
C ASP A 144 4.26 -20.66 -14.40
N SER A 145 5.53 -21.07 -14.46
CA SER A 145 6.37 -21.15 -13.26
C SER A 145 6.58 -19.83 -12.53
N TRP A 146 6.37 -18.69 -13.18
CA TRP A 146 6.48 -17.35 -12.61
C TRP A 146 5.16 -16.81 -12.07
N LYS A 147 4.04 -17.47 -12.40
CA LYS A 147 2.74 -17.12 -11.83
C LYS A 147 2.66 -17.63 -10.38
N PRO A 148 2.05 -16.87 -9.46
CA PRO A 148 1.81 -17.35 -8.11
C PRO A 148 0.84 -18.52 -8.15
N GLN A 149 1.33 -19.71 -7.92
CA GLN A 149 0.51 -20.92 -7.94
C GLN A 149 0.71 -21.70 -6.64
N LEU A 150 -0.40 -22.20 -6.08
CA LEU A 150 -0.34 -23.17 -4.98
C LEU A 150 0.04 -24.57 -5.50
N GLY A 151 -0.02 -24.79 -6.82
CA GLY A 151 0.11 -26.10 -7.42
C GLY A 151 -1.13 -26.96 -7.18
N THR A 152 -1.11 -28.21 -7.66
CA THR A 152 -2.07 -29.22 -7.21
C THR A 152 -1.69 -29.63 -5.78
N ALA A 153 -2.63 -29.58 -4.84
CA ALA A 153 -2.38 -29.89 -3.42
C ALA A 153 -1.71 -31.27 -3.22
N GLY A 154 -1.95 -32.24 -4.14
CA GLY A 154 -1.38 -33.59 -4.10
C GLY A 154 0.13 -33.70 -4.33
N GLY A 155 0.83 -32.58 -4.68
CA GLY A 155 2.29 -32.60 -4.92
C GLY A 155 3.14 -32.13 -3.74
N TYR A 156 2.54 -31.65 -2.63
CA TYR A 156 3.25 -31.05 -1.50
C TYR A 156 2.84 -31.69 -0.18
N SER A 157 3.75 -31.71 0.80
CA SER A 157 3.44 -32.15 2.16
C SER A 157 2.50 -31.17 2.87
N GLU A 158 1.73 -31.64 3.86
CA GLU A 158 0.86 -30.77 4.67
C GLU A 158 1.65 -29.63 5.35
N SER A 159 2.85 -29.95 5.84
CA SER A 159 3.73 -28.93 6.42
C SER A 159 4.16 -27.87 5.41
N ALA A 160 4.47 -28.24 4.17
CA ALA A 160 4.81 -27.29 3.11
C ALA A 160 3.62 -26.38 2.77
N LEU A 161 2.41 -26.93 2.70
CA LEU A 161 1.19 -26.14 2.49
C LEU A 161 0.91 -25.19 3.66
N LEU A 162 1.10 -25.66 4.91
CA LEU A 162 0.92 -24.85 6.11
C LEU A 162 1.92 -23.67 6.13
N TRP A 163 3.22 -23.94 5.90
CA TRP A 163 4.22 -22.87 5.85
C TRP A 163 3.97 -21.88 4.71
N THR A 164 3.52 -22.35 3.55
CA THR A 164 3.11 -21.49 2.45
C THR A 164 1.94 -20.60 2.87
N ALA A 165 0.92 -21.16 3.50
CA ALA A 165 -0.24 -20.40 3.99
C ALA A 165 0.18 -19.34 5.02
N VAL A 166 1.06 -19.69 5.97
CA VAL A 166 1.60 -18.73 6.96
C VAL A 166 2.37 -17.61 6.28
N LEU A 167 3.29 -17.92 5.35
CA LEU A 167 4.05 -16.91 4.62
C LEU A 167 3.14 -15.97 3.82
N VAL A 168 2.15 -16.51 3.12
CA VAL A 168 1.21 -15.71 2.33
C VAL A 168 0.32 -14.87 3.24
N LEU A 169 -0.23 -15.44 4.32
CA LEU A 169 -1.08 -14.72 5.26
C LEU A 169 -0.33 -13.57 5.94
N VAL A 170 0.85 -13.84 6.48
CA VAL A 170 1.61 -12.81 7.19
C VAL A 170 2.22 -11.81 6.22
N GLY A 171 2.86 -12.28 5.14
CA GLY A 171 3.55 -11.43 4.17
C GLY A 171 2.60 -10.67 3.27
N SER A 172 1.79 -11.40 2.49
CA SER A 172 1.00 -10.78 1.41
C SER A 172 -0.34 -10.23 1.89
N VAL A 173 -0.98 -10.85 2.91
CA VAL A 173 -2.28 -10.39 3.39
C VAL A 173 -2.14 -9.28 4.44
N LEU A 174 -1.16 -9.35 5.34
CA LEU A 174 -1.04 -8.38 6.44
C LEU A 174 0.05 -7.34 6.18
N ILE A 175 1.30 -7.76 5.99
CA ILE A 175 2.45 -6.84 5.95
C ILE A 175 2.48 -6.02 4.66
N ALA A 176 2.34 -6.65 3.49
CA ALA A 176 2.39 -5.93 2.22
C ALA A 176 1.34 -4.81 2.15
N PRO A 177 0.02 -5.07 2.36
CA PRO A 177 -0.98 -4.01 2.34
C PRO A 177 -0.71 -2.90 3.36
N ALA A 178 -0.26 -3.25 4.59
CA ALA A 178 0.00 -2.25 5.62
C ALA A 178 1.12 -1.28 5.20
N VAL A 179 2.23 -1.80 4.71
CA VAL A 179 3.37 -0.96 4.29
C VAL A 179 3.10 -0.27 2.95
N GLU A 180 2.39 -0.91 2.03
CA GLU A 180 2.02 -0.33 0.73
C GLU A 180 1.06 0.84 0.91
N GLU A 181 0.02 0.72 1.73
CA GLU A 181 -0.89 1.83 1.98
C GLU A 181 -0.19 3.00 2.68
N ALA A 182 0.67 2.73 3.66
CA ALA A 182 1.48 3.76 4.31
C ALA A 182 2.42 4.46 3.30
N TYR A 183 3.06 3.69 2.43
CA TYR A 183 4.01 4.17 1.44
C TYR A 183 3.32 4.90 0.27
N PHE A 184 2.41 4.24 -0.42
CA PHE A 184 1.77 4.81 -1.60
C PHE A 184 0.77 5.90 -1.24
N ARG A 185 -0.18 5.64 -0.34
CA ARG A 185 -1.27 6.59 -0.01
C ARG A 185 -0.85 7.57 1.07
N GLY A 186 -0.10 7.13 2.08
CA GLY A 186 0.35 7.98 3.17
C GLY A 186 1.49 8.92 2.78
N PHE A 187 2.46 8.44 2.00
CA PHE A 187 3.67 9.18 1.66
C PHE A 187 3.68 9.70 0.22
N LEU A 188 3.49 8.86 -0.82
CA LEU A 188 3.65 9.29 -2.21
C LEU A 188 2.46 10.12 -2.74
N LEU A 189 1.22 9.70 -2.49
CA LEU A 189 0.02 10.37 -3.02
C LEU A 189 -0.03 11.87 -2.65
N PRO A 190 0.22 12.27 -1.40
CA PRO A 190 0.24 13.70 -1.04
C PRO A 190 1.42 14.48 -1.65
N ARG A 191 2.40 13.79 -2.21
CA ARG A 191 3.61 14.36 -2.82
C ARG A 191 3.65 14.22 -4.34
N MET A 192 2.53 13.88 -4.96
CA MET A 192 2.44 13.85 -6.43
C MET A 192 2.86 15.19 -7.03
N PRO A 193 3.51 15.18 -8.21
CA PRO A 193 3.98 16.41 -8.86
C PRO A 193 2.88 17.45 -9.00
N ALA A 194 3.13 18.67 -8.52
CA ALA A 194 2.14 19.76 -8.50
C ALA A 194 1.55 20.06 -9.89
N ARG A 195 2.34 19.87 -10.96
CA ARG A 195 1.90 20.06 -12.36
C ARG A 195 0.77 19.12 -12.80
N LEU A 196 0.56 18.01 -12.12
CA LEU A 196 -0.53 17.07 -12.41
C LEU A 196 -1.88 17.58 -11.90
N GLY A 197 -1.91 18.53 -10.96
CA GLY A 197 -3.14 19.12 -10.46
C GLY A 197 -4.21 18.08 -10.14
N ARG A 198 -5.39 18.21 -10.74
CA ARG A 198 -6.55 17.33 -10.51
C ARG A 198 -6.37 15.90 -11.02
N THR A 199 -5.41 15.64 -11.93
CA THR A 199 -5.14 14.30 -12.46
C THR A 199 -4.15 13.50 -11.59
N ALA A 200 -3.55 14.12 -10.57
CA ALA A 200 -2.59 13.47 -9.69
C ALA A 200 -3.10 12.15 -9.06
N PRO A 201 -4.36 12.06 -8.56
CA PRO A 201 -4.87 10.80 -8.00
C PRO A 201 -4.96 9.68 -9.04
N LEU A 202 -5.38 9.99 -10.27
CA LEU A 202 -5.42 9.02 -11.37
C LEU A 202 -4.01 8.57 -11.76
N ALA A 203 -3.09 9.51 -11.93
CA ALA A 203 -1.69 9.19 -12.25
C ALA A 203 -1.04 8.31 -11.16
N HIS A 204 -1.28 8.63 -9.88
CA HIS A 204 -0.85 7.80 -8.76
C HIS A 204 -1.42 6.38 -8.84
N THR A 205 -2.71 6.24 -9.12
CA THR A 205 -3.38 4.93 -9.25
C THR A 205 -2.79 4.11 -10.40
N VAL A 206 -2.55 4.73 -11.56
CA VAL A 206 -1.93 4.09 -12.71
C VAL A 206 -0.50 3.63 -12.37
N LEU A 207 0.30 4.47 -11.74
CA LEU A 207 1.67 4.12 -11.33
C LEU A 207 1.69 2.99 -10.31
N PHE A 208 0.75 2.98 -9.35
CA PHE A 208 0.59 1.86 -8.42
C PHE A 208 0.19 0.56 -9.13
N ALA A 209 -0.67 0.61 -10.13
CA ALA A 209 -1.01 -0.58 -10.90
C ALA A 209 0.21 -1.16 -11.62
N PHE A 210 1.05 -0.31 -12.22
CA PHE A 210 2.29 -0.71 -12.88
C PHE A 210 3.42 -1.11 -11.91
N TYR A 211 3.38 -0.68 -10.66
CA TYR A 211 4.28 -1.20 -9.62
C TYR A 211 4.27 -2.73 -9.56
N HIS A 212 3.14 -3.39 -9.86
CA HIS A 212 2.98 -4.84 -9.83
C HIS A 212 3.48 -5.51 -11.11
N VAL A 213 4.75 -5.31 -11.44
CA VAL A 213 5.38 -5.76 -12.70
C VAL A 213 5.27 -7.27 -12.94
N TRP A 214 5.07 -8.08 -11.90
CA TRP A 214 4.97 -9.54 -11.99
C TRP A 214 3.59 -10.06 -12.40
N THR A 215 2.59 -9.19 -12.56
CA THR A 215 1.23 -9.53 -12.99
C THR A 215 0.62 -8.42 -13.84
N LEU A 216 1.33 -7.99 -14.89
CA LEU A 216 0.96 -6.86 -15.73
C LEU A 216 -0.39 -7.04 -16.46
N TRP A 217 -0.81 -8.26 -16.72
CA TRP A 217 -2.14 -8.53 -17.30
C TRP A 217 -3.30 -8.08 -16.40
N LEU A 218 -3.06 -7.94 -15.09
CA LEU A 218 -4.04 -7.42 -14.14
C LEU A 218 -4.07 -5.89 -14.05
N THR A 219 -3.23 -5.17 -14.80
CA THR A 219 -3.13 -3.71 -14.71
C THR A 219 -4.46 -2.99 -14.91
N PRO A 220 -5.31 -3.33 -15.91
CA PRO A 220 -6.63 -2.68 -16.06
C PRO A 220 -7.53 -2.87 -14.83
N THR A 221 -7.57 -4.09 -14.31
CA THR A 221 -8.32 -4.43 -13.10
C THR A 221 -7.83 -3.61 -11.90
N ARG A 222 -6.50 -3.56 -11.70
CA ARG A 222 -5.91 -2.80 -10.59
C ARG A 222 -6.20 -1.32 -10.68
N ILE A 223 -6.13 -0.72 -11.87
CA ILE A 223 -6.47 0.70 -12.03
C ILE A 223 -7.89 0.97 -11.53
N LEU A 224 -8.87 0.17 -11.97
CA LEU A 224 -10.27 0.36 -11.58
C LEU A 224 -10.52 0.02 -10.11
N ALA A 225 -9.93 -1.06 -9.59
CA ALA A 225 -10.10 -1.50 -8.21
C ALA A 225 -9.46 -0.53 -7.20
N VAL A 226 -8.30 0.04 -7.56
CA VAL A 226 -7.49 0.91 -6.68
C VAL A 226 -7.94 2.37 -6.73
N LEU A 227 -8.63 2.80 -7.77
CA LEU A 227 -9.10 4.17 -7.90
C LEU A 227 -9.98 4.60 -6.70
N PRO A 228 -10.97 3.79 -6.23
CA PRO A 228 -11.72 4.09 -5.01
C PRO A 228 -10.85 4.21 -3.76
N LEU A 229 -9.83 3.34 -3.59
CA LEU A 229 -8.89 3.44 -2.46
C LEU A 229 -8.23 4.81 -2.43
N THR A 230 -7.74 5.27 -3.58
CA THR A 230 -7.05 6.55 -3.72
C THR A 230 -7.96 7.73 -3.36
N TYR A 231 -9.17 7.78 -3.93
CA TYR A 231 -10.10 8.89 -3.68
C TYR A 231 -10.68 8.89 -2.26
N ILE A 232 -10.99 7.73 -1.70
CA ILE A 232 -11.48 7.61 -0.33
C ILE A 232 -10.39 8.01 0.66
N THR A 233 -9.13 7.64 0.42
CA THR A 233 -8.01 8.08 1.26
C THR A 233 -7.87 9.60 1.28
N LEU A 234 -7.98 10.27 0.11
CA LEU A 234 -7.97 11.73 0.03
C LEU A 234 -9.17 12.36 0.74
N ARG A 235 -10.37 11.83 0.53
CA ARG A 235 -11.61 12.33 1.14
C ARG A 235 -11.61 12.21 2.66
N THR A 236 -11.15 11.07 3.18
CA THR A 236 -11.11 10.80 4.63
C THR A 236 -9.87 11.36 5.29
N ARG A 237 -8.85 11.75 4.52
CA ARG A 237 -7.50 12.08 4.99
C ARG A 237 -6.89 10.96 5.85
N SER A 238 -7.21 9.71 5.53
CA SER A 238 -6.82 8.53 6.29
C SER A 238 -6.47 7.38 5.35
N VAL A 239 -5.37 6.69 5.65
CA VAL A 239 -4.98 5.45 4.97
C VAL A 239 -5.73 4.22 5.53
N LEU A 240 -6.36 4.33 6.70
CA LEU A 240 -6.95 3.19 7.40
C LEU A 240 -8.07 2.48 6.61
N PRO A 241 -9.06 3.18 6.01
CA PRO A 241 -10.08 2.49 5.21
C PRO A 241 -9.50 1.72 4.02
N ALA A 242 -8.51 2.30 3.33
CA ALA A 242 -7.83 1.64 2.22
C ALA A 242 -7.01 0.43 2.70
N MET A 243 -6.29 0.56 3.81
CA MET A 243 -5.52 -0.53 4.42
C MET A 243 -6.40 -1.72 4.82
N VAL A 244 -7.52 -1.46 5.50
CA VAL A 244 -8.48 -2.51 5.88
C VAL A 244 -9.06 -3.18 4.64
N ALA A 245 -9.50 -2.40 3.65
CA ALA A 245 -10.04 -2.95 2.41
C ALA A 245 -9.00 -3.79 1.65
N HIS A 246 -7.75 -3.33 1.56
CA HIS A 246 -6.67 -4.02 0.87
C HIS A 246 -6.33 -5.35 1.57
N ILE A 247 -6.24 -5.38 2.90
CA ILE A 247 -6.06 -6.61 3.68
C ILE A 247 -7.20 -7.60 3.39
N VAL A 248 -8.46 -7.14 3.42
CA VAL A 248 -9.62 -8.02 3.18
C VAL A 248 -9.64 -8.53 1.74
N LEU A 249 -9.31 -7.71 0.75
CA LEU A 249 -9.24 -8.14 -0.66
C LEU A 249 -8.16 -9.22 -0.86
N ASN A 250 -6.96 -9.03 -0.30
CA ASN A 250 -5.90 -10.04 -0.39
C ASN A 250 -6.28 -11.32 0.37
N LEU A 251 -7.01 -11.22 1.49
CA LEU A 251 -7.52 -12.39 2.20
C LEU A 251 -8.56 -13.15 1.36
N ILE A 252 -9.47 -12.44 0.69
CA ILE A 252 -10.47 -13.04 -0.20
C ILE A 252 -9.76 -13.80 -1.34
N ASP A 253 -8.74 -13.20 -1.98
CA ASP A 253 -7.97 -13.85 -3.03
C ASP A 253 -7.34 -15.16 -2.54
N VAL A 254 -6.74 -15.16 -1.35
CA VAL A 254 -6.16 -16.38 -0.75
C VAL A 254 -7.23 -17.44 -0.48
N VAL A 255 -8.36 -17.06 0.11
CA VAL A 255 -9.46 -17.99 0.42
C VAL A 255 -10.04 -18.58 -0.87
N VAL A 256 -10.24 -17.76 -1.91
CA VAL A 256 -10.72 -18.25 -3.22
C VAL A 256 -9.74 -19.23 -3.83
N ILE A 257 -8.45 -18.93 -3.85
CA ILE A 257 -7.42 -19.83 -4.38
C ILE A 257 -7.41 -21.15 -3.61
N ILE A 258 -7.44 -21.11 -2.27
CA ILE A 258 -7.48 -22.32 -1.43
C ILE A 258 -8.74 -23.15 -1.73
N ALA A 259 -9.90 -22.50 -1.82
CA ALA A 259 -11.17 -23.20 -2.09
C ALA A 259 -11.18 -23.92 -3.45
N PHE A 260 -10.49 -23.37 -4.46
CA PHE A 260 -10.34 -24.03 -5.77
C PHE A 260 -9.33 -25.17 -5.75
N VAL A 261 -8.28 -25.07 -4.92
CA VAL A 261 -7.23 -26.11 -4.84
C VAL A 261 -7.66 -27.32 -4.01
N ILE A 262 -8.49 -27.09 -2.96
CA ILE A 262 -8.94 -28.18 -2.03
C ILE A 262 -10.17 -28.93 -2.56
N ARG A 263 -10.83 -28.44 -3.63
CA ARG A 263 -11.97 -29.20 -4.20
C ARG A 263 -11.46 -30.53 -4.71
N PRO A 264 -11.92 -31.68 -4.14
CA PRO A 264 -11.71 -32.98 -4.78
C PRO A 264 -12.45 -32.93 -6.11
N GLY A 265 -11.74 -33.22 -7.21
CA GLY A 265 -12.31 -33.42 -8.53
C GLY A 265 -13.24 -34.61 -8.55
#